data_a8238bdd93e68fa98ffee3e4436ba629
#
_entry.id   a8238bdd93e68fa98ffee3e4436ba629
#
_cell.length_a   1.000
_cell.length_b   1.000
_cell.length_c   1.000
_cell.angle_alpha   90.00
_cell.angle_beta   90.00
_cell.angle_gamma   90.00
#
_symmetry.space_group_name_H-M   'P 1'
#
loop_
_entity.id
_entity.type
_entity.pdbx_description
1 polymer ?
#
loop_
_entity_poly.entity_id
_entity_poly.type
_entity_poly.pdbx_seq_one_letter_code
_entity_poly.pdbx_strand_id
1 'polypeptide(L)'
;MNTGKVDVLLGLQWGDEGKGKVVDVLTPRYDVVARFQGGPNAGHTLEFEGQKYVLRSIPSGIFQGDKVNIIGNGVVLAPDLFMDEAKDLEKSGHELTSRLHISKKAHLIMPTHRILDRAIEAAKGKNKVGTTGKGIGPTYTDKVSRNGLRVGDILENFDQKYAAHKERHMKMLKALGWTDFEGFDEVEKKWMKGVEYLRRFHIVDSEHEVNKLLRDSKSILCEGAQGTMLDVDFGSYPFVTSSNTICAGACMGLGIGPNKIGNVYGIMKAYCTRVGAGPFPTELFDETGKKIRDLGHEYGAVTGRERRCGWIDLVQLRYSIMVDGVTELIMMKSDVLDGFDTIKACVAYKLPDGTVTRDFPYEIDNVEPVYKELPGWKTDMTKFTSEDQFPKAFADYIKFLEDELETRIGIISIGPDRDQTIVRK
;
A
#
# COMPACT_ATOMS: atom_id res chain seq x y z
N MET A 1 15.45 23.48 19.30
CA MET A 1 14.89 23.76 17.98
C MET A 1 13.76 22.78 17.76
N ASN A 2 12.55 23.27 17.53
CA ASN A 2 11.41 22.40 17.22
C ASN A 2 11.61 21.89 15.79
N THR A 3 12.12 20.67 15.63
CA THR A 3 12.28 20.04 14.33
C THR A 3 10.99 19.37 13.95
N GLY A 4 10.53 19.56 12.71
CA GLY A 4 9.34 18.87 12.18
C GLY A 4 9.39 17.37 12.38
N LYS A 5 8.22 16.75 12.45
CA LYS A 5 8.04 15.31 12.54
C LYS A 5 7.48 14.77 11.21
N VAL A 6 7.70 13.50 11.00
CA VAL A 6 7.16 12.74 9.88
C VAL A 6 6.09 11.82 10.43
N ASP A 7 4.86 11.99 10.00
CA ASP A 7 3.80 11.04 10.30
C ASP A 7 3.72 9.98 9.20
N VAL A 8 3.44 8.74 9.57
CA VAL A 8 3.46 7.60 8.64
C VAL A 8 2.09 6.96 8.59
N LEU A 9 1.56 6.75 7.39
CA LEU A 9 0.28 6.11 7.14
C LEU A 9 0.48 4.74 6.49
N LEU A 10 0.04 3.69 7.16
CA LEU A 10 0.27 2.29 6.78
C LEU A 10 -1.04 1.52 6.69
N GLY A 11 -1.12 0.58 5.76
CA GLY A 11 -2.13 -0.48 5.82
C GLY A 11 -1.65 -1.58 6.76
N LEU A 12 -2.51 -2.03 7.67
CA LEU A 12 -2.14 -3.04 8.68
C LEU A 12 -2.44 -4.48 8.25
N GLN A 13 -3.21 -4.69 7.19
CA GLN A 13 -3.67 -6.00 6.72
C GLN A 13 -2.89 -6.42 5.46
N TRP A 14 -3.55 -7.03 4.48
CA TRP A 14 -2.94 -7.50 3.22
C TRP A 14 -3.10 -6.52 2.05
N GLY A 15 -3.12 -5.22 2.33
CA GLY A 15 -3.35 -4.18 1.33
C GLY A 15 -4.83 -3.91 1.06
N ASP A 16 -5.10 -2.96 0.17
CA ASP A 16 -6.46 -2.54 -0.23
C ASP A 16 -7.33 -2.02 0.93
N GLU A 17 -6.71 -1.52 2.02
CA GLU A 17 -7.43 -0.98 3.18
C GLU A 17 -8.12 0.37 2.89
N GLY A 18 -7.86 1.01 1.74
CA GLY A 18 -8.44 2.31 1.41
C GLY A 18 -7.54 3.50 1.74
N LYS A 19 -6.22 3.28 1.72
CA LYS A 19 -5.20 4.31 2.04
C LYS A 19 -5.38 5.62 1.30
N GLY A 20 -5.71 5.59 0.00
CA GLY A 20 -5.86 6.79 -0.81
C GLY A 20 -6.89 7.79 -0.24
N LYS A 21 -8.08 7.32 0.17
CA LYS A 21 -9.11 8.16 0.83
C LYS A 21 -8.56 8.81 2.10
N VAL A 22 -7.85 8.05 2.93
CA VAL A 22 -7.31 8.57 4.20
C VAL A 22 -6.22 9.60 3.97
N VAL A 23 -5.30 9.36 3.00
CA VAL A 23 -4.28 10.34 2.62
C VAL A 23 -4.93 11.64 2.20
N ASP A 24 -5.95 11.57 1.36
CA ASP A 24 -6.68 12.75 0.89
C ASP A 24 -7.33 13.53 2.04
N VAL A 25 -7.98 12.85 2.97
CA VAL A 25 -8.58 13.46 4.18
C VAL A 25 -7.52 14.11 5.08
N LEU A 26 -6.35 13.51 5.22
CA LEU A 26 -5.28 13.99 6.09
C LEU A 26 -4.40 15.07 5.43
N THR A 27 -4.23 15.04 4.12
CA THR A 27 -3.31 15.92 3.36
C THR A 27 -3.45 17.41 3.69
N PRO A 28 -4.64 18.00 3.93
CA PRO A 28 -4.74 19.41 4.32
C PRO A 28 -3.93 19.80 5.56
N ARG A 29 -3.60 18.85 6.43
CA ARG A 29 -2.82 19.07 7.67
C ARG A 29 -1.30 19.06 7.46
N TYR A 30 -0.84 18.72 6.24
CA TYR A 30 0.57 18.52 5.92
C TYR A 30 1.04 19.45 4.81
N ASP A 31 2.33 19.80 4.81
CA ASP A 31 2.98 20.55 3.73
C ASP A 31 3.44 19.62 2.60
N VAL A 32 3.75 18.36 2.94
CA VAL A 32 4.38 17.40 2.02
C VAL A 32 3.71 16.03 2.15
N VAL A 33 3.49 15.35 1.01
CA VAL A 33 3.11 13.94 0.97
C VAL A 33 4.20 13.15 0.25
N ALA A 34 4.70 12.06 0.87
CA ALA A 34 5.84 11.32 0.34
C ALA A 34 5.55 9.81 0.26
N ARG A 35 5.71 9.22 -0.94
CA ARG A 35 5.73 7.76 -1.14
C ARG A 35 7.12 7.23 -0.85
N PHE A 36 7.23 6.22 0.01
CA PHE A 36 8.53 5.72 0.45
C PHE A 36 8.90 4.32 -0.05
N GLN A 37 7.93 3.52 -0.54
CA GLN A 37 8.17 2.17 -1.03
C GLN A 37 7.09 1.74 -2.05
N GLY A 38 7.24 0.52 -2.60
CA GLY A 38 6.33 -0.03 -3.59
C GLY A 38 6.59 0.52 -4.98
N GLY A 39 5.61 0.40 -5.85
CA GLY A 39 5.71 0.83 -7.24
C GLY A 39 4.34 0.80 -7.91
N PRO A 40 4.27 0.61 -9.22
CA PRO A 40 3.01 0.63 -9.97
C PRO A 40 2.09 -0.58 -9.69
N ASN A 41 2.47 -1.50 -8.79
CA ASN A 41 1.59 -2.53 -8.25
C ASN A 41 0.57 -1.97 -7.25
N ALA A 42 0.79 -0.78 -6.67
CA ALA A 42 -0.21 -0.07 -5.89
C ALA A 42 -1.37 0.43 -6.78
N GLY A 43 -2.53 0.62 -6.16
CA GLY A 43 -3.70 1.25 -6.78
C GLY A 43 -4.45 2.02 -5.68
N HIS A 44 -4.08 3.29 -5.47
CA HIS A 44 -4.75 4.15 -4.50
C HIS A 44 -5.92 4.83 -5.19
N THR A 45 -7.12 4.35 -4.88
CA THR A 45 -8.35 4.92 -5.42
C THR A 45 -8.79 6.10 -4.57
N LEU A 46 -9.08 7.22 -5.23
CA LEU A 46 -9.70 8.40 -4.66
C LEU A 46 -10.99 8.71 -5.42
N GLU A 47 -12.04 9.06 -4.69
CA GLU A 47 -13.33 9.44 -5.26
C GLU A 47 -13.74 10.78 -4.65
N PHE A 48 -13.83 11.82 -5.47
CA PHE A 48 -14.28 13.15 -5.08
C PHE A 48 -14.81 13.91 -6.30
N GLU A 49 -15.76 14.84 -6.07
CA GLU A 49 -16.40 15.64 -7.14
C GLU A 49 -16.99 14.78 -8.26
N GLY A 50 -17.47 13.57 -7.94
CA GLY A 50 -18.06 12.64 -8.89
C GLY A 50 -17.04 11.99 -9.84
N GLN A 51 -15.77 12.18 -9.62
CA GLN A 51 -14.68 11.56 -10.40
C GLN A 51 -13.92 10.52 -9.59
N LYS A 52 -13.40 9.52 -10.29
CA LYS A 52 -12.59 8.45 -9.72
C LYS A 52 -11.20 8.46 -10.30
N TYR A 53 -10.21 8.56 -9.42
CA TYR A 53 -8.79 8.52 -9.77
C TYR A 53 -8.14 7.28 -9.18
N VAL A 54 -7.21 6.67 -9.92
CA VAL A 54 -6.42 5.52 -9.43
C VAL A 54 -4.93 5.84 -9.58
N LEU A 55 -4.32 6.23 -8.47
CA LEU A 55 -2.89 6.53 -8.42
C LEU A 55 -2.07 5.26 -8.17
N ARG A 56 -0.93 5.16 -8.84
CA ARG A 56 -0.02 4.01 -8.75
C ARG A 56 1.33 4.38 -8.13
N SER A 57 1.97 5.42 -8.67
CA SER A 57 3.30 5.86 -8.24
C SER A 57 3.29 7.28 -7.67
N ILE A 58 2.39 8.12 -8.16
CA ILE A 58 2.26 9.51 -7.73
C ILE A 58 1.62 9.56 -6.34
N PRO A 59 2.14 10.36 -5.39
CA PRO A 59 1.53 10.51 -4.07
C PRO A 59 0.12 11.12 -4.15
N SER A 60 -0.77 10.68 -3.26
CA SER A 60 -2.18 11.12 -3.24
C SER A 60 -2.36 12.61 -2.88
N GLY A 61 -1.34 13.24 -2.31
CA GLY A 61 -1.31 14.69 -2.05
C GLY A 61 -1.30 15.56 -3.30
N ILE A 62 -1.13 14.99 -4.48
CA ILE A 62 -1.07 15.73 -5.75
C ILE A 62 -2.35 16.50 -6.06
N PHE A 63 -3.50 16.05 -5.55
CA PHE A 63 -4.78 16.71 -5.73
C PHE A 63 -4.93 18.00 -4.92
N GLN A 64 -4.10 18.22 -3.92
CA GLN A 64 -4.06 19.45 -3.12
C GLN A 64 -3.04 20.42 -3.73
N GLY A 65 -3.52 21.55 -4.27
CA GLY A 65 -2.77 22.43 -5.18
C GLY A 65 -1.51 23.09 -4.61
N ASP A 66 -1.35 23.13 -3.29
CA ASP A 66 -0.21 23.80 -2.61
C ASP A 66 0.81 22.83 -2.00
N LYS A 67 0.62 21.52 -2.16
CA LYS A 67 1.44 20.49 -1.50
C LYS A 67 2.61 20.04 -2.37
N VAL A 68 3.77 19.85 -1.74
CA VAL A 68 4.90 19.17 -2.35
C VAL A 68 4.69 17.66 -2.27
N ASN A 69 4.96 16.97 -3.35
CA ASN A 69 4.81 15.51 -3.43
C ASN A 69 6.17 14.88 -3.74
N ILE A 70 6.57 13.86 -2.99
CA ILE A 70 7.88 13.24 -3.12
C ILE A 70 7.75 11.75 -3.44
N ILE A 71 8.42 11.30 -4.50
CA ILE A 71 8.68 9.88 -4.75
C ILE A 71 10.07 9.57 -4.19
N GLY A 72 10.11 8.85 -3.07
CA GLY A 72 11.32 8.53 -2.32
C GLY A 72 12.18 7.44 -2.95
N ASN A 73 13.38 7.26 -2.41
CA ASN A 73 14.36 6.29 -2.92
C ASN A 73 13.96 4.82 -2.74
N GLY A 74 13.00 4.53 -1.87
CA GLY A 74 12.49 3.17 -1.70
C GLY A 74 11.48 2.73 -2.77
N VAL A 75 10.94 3.68 -3.54
CA VAL A 75 10.01 3.39 -4.63
C VAL A 75 10.74 2.79 -5.85
N VAL A 76 10.08 1.87 -6.54
CA VAL A 76 10.50 1.39 -7.86
C VAL A 76 9.56 1.94 -8.91
N LEU A 77 10.09 2.67 -9.89
CA LEU A 77 9.33 3.51 -10.83
C LEU A 77 9.40 2.94 -12.25
N ALA A 78 8.25 2.74 -12.87
CA ALA A 78 8.14 2.36 -14.27
C ALA A 78 7.87 3.61 -15.12
N PRO A 79 8.85 4.12 -15.88
CA PRO A 79 8.76 5.39 -16.62
C PRO A 79 7.56 5.52 -17.54
N ASP A 80 7.21 4.46 -18.26
CA ASP A 80 6.07 4.44 -19.17
C ASP A 80 4.73 4.50 -18.45
N LEU A 81 4.59 3.75 -17.33
CA LEU A 81 3.37 3.77 -16.51
C LEU A 81 3.24 5.09 -15.75
N PHE A 82 4.36 5.64 -15.28
CA PHE A 82 4.38 6.97 -14.67
C PHE A 82 3.97 8.06 -15.67
N MET A 83 4.47 7.99 -16.89
CA MET A 83 4.09 8.93 -17.95
C MET A 83 2.59 8.89 -18.24
N ASP A 84 2.00 7.68 -18.32
CA ASP A 84 0.56 7.54 -18.56
C ASP A 84 -0.25 8.14 -17.39
N GLU A 85 0.10 7.79 -16.15
CA GLU A 85 -0.53 8.30 -14.92
C GLU A 85 -0.46 9.82 -14.84
N ALA A 86 0.73 10.40 -15.07
CA ALA A 86 0.94 11.84 -15.02
C ALA A 86 0.16 12.57 -16.12
N LYS A 87 0.14 12.05 -17.35
CA LYS A 87 -0.63 12.64 -18.46
C LYS A 87 -2.14 12.63 -18.21
N ASP A 88 -2.66 11.58 -17.56
CA ASP A 88 -4.08 11.52 -17.23
C ASP A 88 -4.44 12.57 -16.16
N LEU A 89 -3.56 12.82 -15.19
CA LEU A 89 -3.73 13.91 -14.22
C LEU A 89 -3.59 15.30 -14.89
N GLU A 90 -2.62 15.49 -15.79
CA GLU A 90 -2.46 16.74 -16.54
C GLU A 90 -3.69 17.05 -17.39
N LYS A 91 -4.31 16.05 -18.04
CA LYS A 91 -5.58 16.20 -18.79
C LYS A 91 -6.74 16.62 -17.88
N SER A 92 -6.73 16.19 -16.64
CA SER A 92 -7.72 16.59 -15.63
C SER A 92 -7.41 17.95 -14.98
N GLY A 93 -6.41 18.69 -15.49
CA GLY A 93 -6.09 20.05 -15.05
C GLY A 93 -5.12 20.15 -13.87
N HIS A 94 -4.52 19.04 -13.44
CA HIS A 94 -3.54 19.06 -12.35
C HIS A 94 -2.13 19.42 -12.86
N GLU A 95 -1.52 20.42 -12.25
CA GLU A 95 -0.12 20.75 -12.47
C GLU A 95 0.77 19.85 -11.61
N LEU A 96 1.77 19.22 -12.23
CA LEU A 96 2.60 18.22 -11.57
C LEU A 96 4.07 18.63 -11.49
N THR A 97 4.60 19.27 -12.53
CA THR A 97 6.04 19.41 -12.73
C THR A 97 6.74 20.24 -11.65
N SER A 98 6.08 21.26 -11.12
CA SER A 98 6.64 22.12 -10.05
C SER A 98 6.48 21.52 -8.65
N ARG A 99 5.60 20.53 -8.48
CA ARG A 99 5.20 20.00 -7.16
C ARG A 99 5.58 18.55 -6.92
N LEU A 100 6.00 17.81 -7.96
CA LEU A 100 6.39 16.41 -7.85
C LEU A 100 7.90 16.28 -7.96
N HIS A 101 8.52 15.87 -6.86
CA HIS A 101 9.95 15.66 -6.73
C HIS A 101 10.26 14.15 -6.71
N ILE A 102 11.25 13.74 -7.49
CA ILE A 102 11.57 12.31 -7.68
C ILE A 102 13.00 12.07 -7.22
N SER A 103 13.19 11.10 -6.32
CA SER A 103 14.51 10.74 -5.83
C SER A 103 15.43 10.23 -6.93
N LYS A 104 16.63 10.79 -7.05
CA LYS A 104 17.70 10.24 -7.88
C LYS A 104 18.00 8.77 -7.57
N LYS A 105 17.78 8.35 -6.32
CA LYS A 105 18.10 7.00 -5.83
C LYS A 105 16.95 6.00 -5.98
N ALA A 106 15.76 6.42 -6.42
CA ALA A 106 14.68 5.50 -6.78
C ALA A 106 15.12 4.62 -7.96
N HIS A 107 14.70 3.35 -7.97
CA HIS A 107 15.09 2.41 -9.02
C HIS A 107 14.08 2.38 -10.16
N LEU A 108 14.58 2.23 -11.38
CA LEU A 108 13.76 2.10 -12.58
C LEU A 108 13.38 0.65 -12.83
N ILE A 109 12.09 0.40 -13.01
CA ILE A 109 11.58 -0.86 -13.52
C ILE A 109 11.82 -0.86 -15.04
N MET A 110 12.78 -1.64 -15.50
CA MET A 110 13.06 -1.80 -16.92
C MET A 110 12.03 -2.73 -17.59
N PRO A 111 11.84 -2.64 -18.92
CA PRO A 111 10.99 -3.59 -19.67
C PRO A 111 11.39 -5.04 -19.44
N THR A 112 12.68 -5.32 -19.35
CA THR A 112 13.25 -6.66 -19.06
C THR A 112 12.91 -7.18 -17.67
N HIS A 113 12.70 -6.32 -16.66
CA HIS A 113 12.23 -6.75 -15.34
C HIS A 113 10.82 -7.37 -15.42
N ARG A 114 9.93 -6.84 -16.29
CA ARG A 114 8.58 -7.40 -16.47
C ARG A 114 8.62 -8.77 -17.10
N ILE A 115 9.57 -9.01 -18.04
CA ILE A 115 9.78 -10.33 -18.63
C ILE A 115 10.35 -11.28 -17.59
N LEU A 116 11.38 -10.85 -16.83
CA LEU A 116 11.96 -11.63 -15.73
C LEU A 116 10.89 -12.02 -14.69
N ASP A 117 9.99 -11.13 -14.33
CA ASP A 117 8.89 -11.41 -13.39
C ASP A 117 8.01 -12.55 -13.91
N ARG A 118 7.60 -12.49 -15.19
CA ARG A 118 6.83 -13.57 -15.83
C ARG A 118 7.62 -14.87 -15.94
N ALA A 119 8.89 -14.81 -16.33
CA ALA A 119 9.73 -15.99 -16.49
C ALA A 119 9.99 -16.70 -15.16
N ILE A 120 10.32 -15.96 -14.11
CA ILE A 120 10.55 -16.49 -12.76
C ILE A 120 9.26 -17.10 -12.22
N GLU A 121 8.11 -16.42 -12.37
CA GLU A 121 6.83 -16.93 -11.90
C GLU A 121 6.41 -18.19 -12.67
N ALA A 122 6.65 -18.25 -13.98
CA ALA A 122 6.41 -19.45 -14.79
C ALA A 122 7.28 -20.63 -14.34
N ALA A 123 8.55 -20.38 -14.02
CA ALA A 123 9.49 -21.40 -13.57
C ALA A 123 9.10 -22.04 -12.22
N LYS A 124 8.35 -21.34 -11.36
CA LYS A 124 7.83 -21.87 -10.08
C LYS A 124 6.73 -22.94 -10.24
N GLY A 125 6.13 -23.05 -11.41
CA GLY A 125 5.09 -24.06 -11.68
C GLY A 125 3.91 -23.94 -10.72
N LYS A 126 3.67 -24.96 -9.89
CA LYS A 126 2.58 -24.97 -8.90
C LYS A 126 2.81 -24.04 -7.70
N ASN A 127 4.04 -23.63 -7.46
CA ASN A 127 4.44 -22.77 -6.34
C ASN A 127 4.41 -21.27 -6.70
N LYS A 128 3.57 -20.88 -7.65
CA LYS A 128 3.38 -19.48 -8.03
C LYS A 128 2.89 -18.66 -6.85
N VAL A 129 3.47 -17.48 -6.67
CA VAL A 129 3.06 -16.51 -5.65
C VAL A 129 1.87 -15.68 -6.14
N GLY A 130 1.69 -15.56 -7.46
CA GLY A 130 0.64 -14.74 -8.06
C GLY A 130 1.07 -13.29 -8.21
N THR A 131 2.24 -13.05 -8.79
CA THR A 131 2.78 -11.70 -9.03
C THR A 131 1.89 -10.88 -9.96
N THR A 132 2.07 -9.56 -9.91
CA THR A 132 1.36 -8.64 -10.81
C THR A 132 1.98 -8.57 -12.22
N GLY A 133 3.11 -9.24 -12.46
CA GLY A 133 3.85 -9.21 -13.73
C GLY A 133 4.44 -7.84 -14.08
N LYS A 134 4.50 -6.91 -13.11
CA LYS A 134 4.97 -5.54 -13.33
C LYS A 134 6.46 -5.34 -13.08
N GLY A 135 7.20 -6.41 -12.77
CA GLY A 135 8.65 -6.38 -12.57
C GLY A 135 9.10 -5.86 -11.20
N ILE A 136 8.22 -5.81 -10.22
CA ILE A 136 8.51 -5.29 -8.87
C ILE A 136 9.61 -6.11 -8.20
N GLY A 137 9.39 -7.43 -8.08
CA GLY A 137 10.35 -8.35 -7.44
C GLY A 137 11.74 -8.30 -8.08
N PRO A 138 11.87 -8.50 -9.41
CA PRO A 138 13.16 -8.42 -10.10
C PRO A 138 13.86 -7.07 -9.92
N THR A 139 13.12 -5.94 -9.87
CA THR A 139 13.74 -4.62 -9.64
C THR A 139 14.29 -4.49 -8.22
N TYR A 140 13.58 -4.97 -7.19
CA TYR A 140 14.11 -5.00 -5.82
C TYR A 140 15.28 -5.99 -5.68
N THR A 141 15.26 -7.12 -6.39
CA THR A 141 16.41 -8.03 -6.46
C THR A 141 17.64 -7.31 -7.01
N ASP A 142 17.48 -6.56 -8.09
CA ASP A 142 18.58 -5.77 -8.67
C ASP A 142 19.05 -4.66 -7.74
N LYS A 143 18.16 -4.00 -7.04
CA LYS A 143 18.51 -3.01 -6.02
C LYS A 143 19.40 -3.62 -4.94
N VAL A 144 19.01 -4.77 -4.37
CA VAL A 144 19.73 -5.42 -3.26
C VAL A 144 21.06 -6.05 -3.77
N SER A 145 21.07 -6.61 -4.97
CA SER A 145 22.28 -7.14 -5.61
C SER A 145 23.21 -6.05 -6.16
N ARG A 146 22.83 -4.78 -6.08
CA ARG A 146 23.58 -3.59 -6.53
C ARG A 146 23.78 -3.54 -8.05
N ASN A 147 22.80 -4.06 -8.79
CA ASN A 147 22.77 -4.10 -10.25
C ASN A 147 21.57 -3.30 -10.81
N GLY A 148 20.96 -2.43 -10.02
CA GLY A 148 19.76 -1.69 -10.43
C GLY A 148 20.09 -0.37 -11.12
N LEU A 149 19.28 -0.01 -12.12
CA LEU A 149 19.29 1.29 -12.77
C LEU A 149 18.46 2.27 -11.93
N ARG A 150 19.02 3.45 -11.62
CA ARG A 150 18.37 4.48 -10.79
C ARG A 150 17.83 5.62 -11.63
N VAL A 151 16.88 6.37 -11.10
CA VAL A 151 16.35 7.58 -11.75
C VAL A 151 17.47 8.59 -12.04
N GLY A 152 18.41 8.78 -11.13
CA GLY A 152 19.56 9.70 -11.36
C GLY A 152 20.42 9.31 -12.55
N ASP A 153 20.44 8.03 -12.94
CA ASP A 153 21.23 7.56 -14.09
C ASP A 153 20.70 8.09 -15.44
N ILE A 154 19.42 8.51 -15.49
CA ILE A 154 18.89 9.11 -16.73
C ILE A 154 19.54 10.48 -17.04
N LEU A 155 20.19 11.11 -16.06
CA LEU A 155 20.83 12.40 -16.23
C LEU A 155 22.24 12.29 -16.85
N GLU A 156 22.92 11.13 -16.64
CA GLU A 156 24.30 10.92 -17.08
C GLU A 156 24.55 9.47 -17.51
N ASN A 157 25.17 9.29 -18.66
CA ASN A 157 25.60 7.98 -19.22
C ASN A 157 24.46 6.93 -19.30
N PHE A 158 23.24 7.38 -19.55
CA PHE A 158 22.05 6.53 -19.50
C PHE A 158 22.13 5.36 -20.47
N ASP A 159 22.42 5.60 -21.76
CA ASP A 159 22.37 4.58 -22.80
C ASP A 159 23.33 3.42 -22.52
N GLN A 160 24.56 3.75 -22.07
CA GLN A 160 25.56 2.75 -21.71
C GLN A 160 25.10 1.89 -20.52
N LYS A 161 24.59 2.52 -19.46
CA LYS A 161 24.08 1.83 -18.28
C LYS A 161 22.88 0.95 -18.61
N TYR A 162 21.93 1.51 -19.37
CA TYR A 162 20.74 0.77 -19.81
C TYR A 162 21.13 -0.47 -20.62
N ALA A 163 22.02 -0.32 -21.62
CA ALA A 163 22.48 -1.43 -22.45
C ALA A 163 23.13 -2.55 -21.62
N ALA A 164 23.99 -2.19 -20.66
CA ALA A 164 24.66 -3.17 -19.81
C ALA A 164 23.65 -3.95 -18.92
N HIS A 165 22.67 -3.27 -18.32
CA HIS A 165 21.63 -3.94 -17.54
C HIS A 165 20.73 -4.82 -18.42
N LYS A 166 20.33 -4.33 -19.59
CA LYS A 166 19.53 -5.11 -20.57
C LYS A 166 20.28 -6.39 -20.96
N GLU A 167 21.55 -6.29 -21.32
CA GLU A 167 22.37 -7.47 -21.68
C GLU A 167 22.42 -8.50 -20.53
N ARG A 168 22.61 -8.04 -19.29
CA ARG A 168 22.60 -8.92 -18.11
C ARG A 168 21.25 -9.63 -17.97
N HIS A 169 20.14 -8.92 -18.10
CA HIS A 169 18.79 -9.51 -18.00
C HIS A 169 18.54 -10.52 -19.14
N MET A 170 18.99 -10.23 -20.36
CA MET A 170 18.86 -11.16 -21.48
C MET A 170 19.63 -12.45 -21.25
N LYS A 171 20.83 -12.39 -20.63
CA LYS A 171 21.58 -13.59 -20.20
C LYS A 171 20.81 -14.40 -19.15
N MET A 172 20.18 -13.73 -18.17
CA MET A 172 19.35 -14.40 -17.15
C MET A 172 18.12 -15.07 -17.77
N LEU A 173 17.40 -14.38 -18.67
CA LEU A 173 16.24 -14.92 -19.37
C LEU A 173 16.62 -16.14 -20.22
N LYS A 174 17.77 -16.08 -20.92
CA LYS A 174 18.30 -17.22 -21.66
C LYS A 174 18.61 -18.42 -20.74
N ALA A 175 19.19 -18.18 -19.55
CA ALA A 175 19.45 -19.22 -18.58
C ALA A 175 18.18 -19.87 -18.02
N LEU A 176 17.07 -19.10 -17.93
CA LEU A 176 15.73 -19.59 -17.57
C LEU A 176 15.00 -20.30 -18.74
N GLY A 177 15.61 -20.36 -19.93
CA GLY A 177 14.98 -20.92 -21.12
C GLY A 177 13.79 -20.11 -21.65
N TRP A 178 13.72 -18.81 -21.32
CA TRP A 178 12.62 -17.96 -21.74
C TRP A 178 12.77 -17.51 -23.21
N THR A 179 11.71 -17.67 -23.99
CA THR A 179 11.70 -17.37 -25.42
C THR A 179 10.61 -16.41 -25.86
N ASP A 180 9.68 -16.05 -24.94
CA ASP A 180 8.58 -15.13 -25.24
C ASP A 180 9.03 -13.67 -25.06
N PHE A 181 9.27 -13.00 -26.17
CA PHE A 181 9.60 -11.57 -26.29
C PHE A 181 8.57 -10.81 -27.13
N GLU A 182 7.37 -11.36 -27.28
CA GLU A 182 6.31 -10.70 -28.04
C GLU A 182 6.04 -9.30 -27.51
N GLY A 183 6.00 -8.30 -28.40
CA GLY A 183 5.72 -6.89 -28.09
C GLY A 183 6.83 -6.19 -27.30
N PHE A 184 8.00 -6.81 -27.12
CA PHE A 184 9.09 -6.22 -26.32
C PHE A 184 9.56 -4.87 -26.88
N ASP A 185 9.74 -4.75 -28.18
CA ASP A 185 10.26 -3.54 -28.82
C ASP A 185 9.30 -2.35 -28.66
N GLU A 186 7.99 -2.58 -28.73
CA GLU A 186 6.99 -1.55 -28.49
C GLU A 186 6.96 -1.09 -27.05
N VAL A 187 7.07 -2.04 -26.12
CA VAL A 187 7.16 -1.75 -24.67
C VAL A 187 8.43 -0.96 -24.39
N GLU A 188 9.57 -1.36 -24.92
CA GLU A 188 10.85 -0.66 -24.77
C GLU A 188 10.78 0.76 -25.34
N LYS A 189 10.22 0.92 -26.54
CA LYS A 189 10.04 2.23 -27.20
C LYS A 189 9.14 3.16 -26.35
N LYS A 190 8.05 2.63 -25.77
CA LYS A 190 7.18 3.40 -24.87
C LYS A 190 7.91 3.76 -23.57
N TRP A 191 8.67 2.82 -23.03
CA TRP A 191 9.46 3.01 -21.83
C TRP A 191 10.52 4.13 -22.00
N MET A 192 11.23 4.15 -23.13
CA MET A 192 12.17 5.22 -23.48
C MET A 192 11.49 6.59 -23.54
N LYS A 193 10.28 6.68 -24.12
CA LYS A 193 9.49 7.92 -24.09
C LYS A 193 9.15 8.32 -22.66
N GLY A 194 8.88 7.35 -21.78
CA GLY A 194 8.67 7.58 -20.35
C GLY A 194 9.92 8.14 -19.65
N VAL A 195 11.11 7.65 -20.02
CA VAL A 195 12.38 8.19 -19.50
C VAL A 195 12.56 9.65 -19.89
N GLU A 196 12.33 10.00 -21.15
CA GLU A 196 12.40 11.40 -21.60
C GLU A 196 11.34 12.26 -20.89
N TYR A 197 10.15 11.71 -20.64
CA TYR A 197 9.09 12.41 -19.91
C TYR A 197 9.48 12.69 -18.44
N LEU A 198 10.19 11.75 -17.77
CA LEU A 198 10.68 11.92 -16.41
C LEU A 198 11.65 13.10 -16.26
N ARG A 199 12.41 13.46 -17.29
CA ARG A 199 13.35 14.61 -17.27
C ARG A 199 12.67 15.95 -17.05
N ARG A 200 11.34 16.03 -17.20
CA ARG A 200 10.54 17.24 -16.95
C ARG A 200 10.36 17.56 -15.48
N PHE A 201 10.58 16.59 -14.60
CA PHE A 201 10.32 16.70 -13.16
C PHE A 201 11.57 17.06 -12.37
N HIS A 202 11.38 17.48 -11.12
CA HIS A 202 12.47 17.75 -10.20
C HIS A 202 13.09 16.43 -9.74
N ILE A 203 14.23 16.06 -10.35
CA ILE A 203 15.01 14.87 -9.93
C ILE A 203 16.03 15.34 -8.89
N VAL A 204 15.82 14.92 -7.63
CA VAL A 204 16.45 15.49 -6.45
C VAL A 204 17.19 14.46 -5.59
N ASP A 205 18.09 14.93 -4.75
CA ASP A 205 18.65 14.15 -3.63
C ASP A 205 17.66 14.19 -2.47
N SER A 206 16.66 13.29 -2.53
CA SER A 206 15.45 13.34 -1.69
C SER A 206 15.74 13.31 -0.19
N GLU A 207 16.79 12.62 0.26
CA GLU A 207 17.19 12.58 1.66
C GLU A 207 17.67 13.94 2.16
N HIS A 208 18.34 14.73 1.32
CA HIS A 208 18.74 16.09 1.67
C HIS A 208 17.53 17.03 1.71
N GLU A 209 16.65 16.90 0.73
CA GLU A 209 15.44 17.71 0.63
C GLU A 209 14.48 17.46 1.79
N VAL A 210 14.14 16.20 2.07
CA VAL A 210 13.24 15.81 3.17
C VAL A 210 13.81 16.31 4.52
N ASN A 211 15.11 16.10 4.78
CA ASN A 211 15.72 16.56 6.02
C ASN A 211 15.83 18.09 6.09
N LYS A 212 15.93 18.81 4.96
CA LYS A 212 15.83 20.28 4.93
C LYS A 212 14.43 20.73 5.29
N LEU A 213 13.39 20.16 4.66
CA LEU A 213 11.97 20.45 4.97
C LEU A 213 11.67 20.25 6.45
N LEU A 214 12.19 19.18 7.08
CA LEU A 214 12.05 18.94 8.52
C LEU A 214 12.76 20.01 9.37
N ARG A 215 13.94 20.47 8.96
CA ARG A 215 14.61 21.59 9.66
C ARG A 215 13.83 22.91 9.54
N ASP A 216 13.18 23.09 8.39
CA ASP A 216 12.32 24.25 8.11
C ASP A 216 10.91 24.08 8.77
N SER A 217 10.75 23.12 9.69
CA SER A 217 9.53 22.80 10.45
C SER A 217 8.32 22.45 9.58
N LYS A 218 8.56 21.94 8.37
CA LYS A 218 7.50 21.43 7.50
C LYS A 218 6.96 20.09 7.99
N SER A 219 5.65 19.89 7.89
CA SER A 219 4.96 18.67 8.22
C SER A 219 4.94 17.73 7.01
N ILE A 220 5.30 16.45 7.24
CA ILE A 220 5.39 15.45 6.18
C ILE A 220 4.50 14.24 6.53
N LEU A 221 3.64 13.85 5.58
CA LEU A 221 2.89 12.59 5.64
C LEU A 221 3.54 11.57 4.71
N CYS A 222 3.99 10.46 5.28
CA CYS A 222 4.47 9.31 4.51
C CYS A 222 3.30 8.41 4.12
N GLU A 223 3.08 8.24 2.84
CA GLU A 223 2.04 7.40 2.28
C GLU A 223 2.62 6.02 1.95
N GLY A 224 2.23 4.99 2.72
CA GLY A 224 2.58 3.60 2.48
C GLY A 224 1.78 2.98 1.34
N ALA A 225 2.30 1.90 0.78
CA ALA A 225 1.64 1.05 -0.20
C ALA A 225 1.58 -0.39 0.31
N GLN A 226 0.63 -1.19 -0.18
CA GLN A 226 0.34 -2.53 0.31
C GLN A 226 -0.09 -2.50 1.79
N GLY A 227 0.33 -3.46 2.61
CA GLY A 227 0.03 -3.54 4.04
C GLY A 227 1.08 -4.35 4.79
N THR A 228 1.08 -4.29 6.12
CA THR A 228 2.07 -4.92 6.99
C THR A 228 2.21 -6.42 6.73
N MET A 229 1.09 -7.12 6.48
CA MET A 229 1.11 -8.56 6.20
C MET A 229 1.69 -8.92 4.83
N LEU A 230 2.02 -7.93 4.01
CA LEU A 230 2.74 -8.07 2.74
C LEU A 230 4.20 -7.59 2.83
N ASP A 231 4.70 -7.21 4.01
CA ASP A 231 6.09 -6.84 4.21
C ASP A 231 7.04 -8.01 3.92
N VAL A 232 8.18 -7.73 3.29
CA VAL A 232 9.14 -8.78 2.86
C VAL A 232 9.75 -9.53 4.04
N ASP A 233 9.90 -8.89 5.20
CA ASP A 233 10.52 -9.46 6.40
C ASP A 233 9.49 -9.97 7.41
N PHE A 234 8.40 -9.21 7.62
CA PHE A 234 7.43 -9.42 8.69
C PHE A 234 6.04 -9.88 8.21
N GLY A 235 5.82 -9.92 6.91
CA GLY A 235 4.55 -10.38 6.34
C GLY A 235 4.40 -11.90 6.29
N SER A 236 3.31 -12.35 5.65
CA SER A 236 2.97 -13.77 5.46
C SER A 236 3.84 -14.42 4.36
N TYR A 237 5.15 -14.49 4.59
CA TYR A 237 6.13 -15.04 3.65
C TYR A 237 5.81 -16.50 3.27
N PRO A 238 5.97 -16.93 1.99
CA PRO A 238 6.55 -16.18 0.87
C PRO A 238 5.54 -15.34 0.07
N PHE A 239 4.28 -15.25 0.49
CA PHE A 239 3.20 -14.53 -0.19
C PHE A 239 3.17 -13.06 0.19
N VAL A 240 4.26 -12.35 -0.08
CA VAL A 240 4.51 -10.95 0.28
C VAL A 240 4.98 -10.14 -0.93
N THR A 241 5.05 -8.82 -0.78
CA THR A 241 5.73 -7.95 -1.74
C THR A 241 7.23 -7.93 -1.46
N SER A 242 8.03 -7.41 -2.40
CA SER A 242 9.49 -7.37 -2.27
C SER A 242 10.00 -6.08 -1.60
N SER A 243 9.16 -5.37 -0.88
CA SER A 243 9.53 -4.12 -0.20
C SER A 243 9.12 -4.12 1.26
N ASN A 244 9.75 -3.26 2.06
CA ASN A 244 9.37 -3.04 3.44
C ASN A 244 8.18 -2.08 3.51
N THR A 245 7.01 -2.64 3.84
CA THR A 245 5.73 -1.93 3.93
C THR A 245 5.47 -1.34 5.31
N ILE A 246 6.29 -1.72 6.29
CA ILE A 246 6.22 -1.29 7.69
C ILE A 246 6.78 0.12 7.91
N CYS A 247 6.56 0.68 9.10
CA CYS A 247 7.00 2.02 9.48
C CYS A 247 8.52 2.25 9.26
N ALA A 248 9.36 1.26 9.56
CA ALA A 248 10.80 1.32 9.31
C ALA A 248 11.14 1.56 7.83
N GLY A 249 10.27 1.10 6.90
CA GLY A 249 10.40 1.35 5.47
C GLY A 249 10.37 2.84 5.12
N ALA A 250 9.66 3.67 5.87
CA ALA A 250 9.64 5.13 5.66
C ALA A 250 11.01 5.74 5.97
N CYS A 251 11.69 5.28 7.02
CA CYS A 251 13.04 5.74 7.36
C CYS A 251 14.03 5.45 6.22
N MET A 252 14.01 4.21 5.71
CA MET A 252 14.90 3.79 4.62
C MET A 252 14.53 4.42 3.28
N GLY A 253 13.23 4.50 2.99
CA GLY A 253 12.72 4.94 1.69
C GLY A 253 12.76 6.46 1.47
N LEU A 254 13.00 7.25 2.53
CA LEU A 254 13.15 8.71 2.46
C LEU A 254 14.49 9.20 3.01
N GLY A 255 15.31 8.33 3.62
CA GLY A 255 16.58 8.71 4.21
C GLY A 255 16.43 9.60 5.45
N ILE A 256 15.50 9.26 6.35
CA ILE A 256 15.26 9.97 7.61
C ILE A 256 15.65 9.11 8.82
N GLY A 257 16.09 9.78 9.89
CA GLY A 257 16.39 9.08 11.14
C GLY A 257 15.10 8.60 11.85
N PRO A 258 15.10 7.44 12.53
CA PRO A 258 13.90 6.91 13.19
C PRO A 258 13.35 7.84 14.28
N ASN A 259 14.19 8.66 14.90
CA ASN A 259 13.78 9.67 15.89
C ASN A 259 12.97 10.84 15.30
N LYS A 260 12.80 10.89 13.97
CA LYS A 260 11.97 11.88 13.28
C LYS A 260 10.53 11.41 13.09
N ILE A 261 10.25 10.13 13.28
CA ILE A 261 8.89 9.61 13.21
C ILE A 261 8.06 10.23 14.33
N GLY A 262 6.89 10.72 13.95
CA GLY A 262 5.85 11.27 14.82
C GLY A 262 4.74 10.24 15.04
N ASN A 263 3.52 10.54 14.53
CA ASN A 263 2.41 9.61 14.60
C ASN A 263 2.55 8.50 13.54
N VAL A 264 2.12 7.30 13.91
CA VAL A 264 2.00 6.17 12.99
C VAL A 264 0.53 5.79 12.91
N TYR A 265 -0.10 6.16 11.80
CA TYR A 265 -1.51 5.85 11.52
C TYR A 265 -1.62 4.47 10.89
N GLY A 266 -2.29 3.57 11.58
CA GLY A 266 -2.58 2.22 11.08
C GLY A 266 -3.98 2.11 10.51
N ILE A 267 -4.08 1.84 9.20
CA ILE A 267 -5.38 1.65 8.55
C ILE A 267 -5.77 0.18 8.56
N MET A 268 -6.96 -0.12 9.05
CA MET A 268 -7.61 -1.42 8.97
C MET A 268 -9.01 -1.30 8.37
N LYS A 269 -9.50 -2.33 7.70
CA LYS A 269 -10.92 -2.48 7.39
C LYS A 269 -11.65 -3.09 8.58
N ALA A 270 -12.93 -2.86 8.69
CA ALA A 270 -13.81 -3.53 9.65
C ALA A 270 -13.91 -5.07 9.42
N TYR A 271 -13.28 -5.57 8.35
CA TYR A 271 -13.15 -6.98 7.97
C TYR A 271 -11.79 -7.19 7.27
N CYS A 272 -11.46 -8.42 6.90
CA CYS A 272 -10.22 -8.70 6.19
C CYS A 272 -10.48 -9.00 4.72
N THR A 273 -9.52 -8.60 3.86
CA THR A 273 -9.48 -9.01 2.45
C THR A 273 -8.07 -9.38 2.05
N ARG A 274 -7.95 -10.32 1.10
CA ARG A 274 -6.68 -10.70 0.51
C ARG A 274 -6.80 -10.90 -0.99
N VAL A 275 -5.80 -10.48 -1.75
CA VAL A 275 -5.63 -10.77 -3.16
C VAL A 275 -4.52 -11.81 -3.33
N GLY A 276 -4.74 -12.80 -4.21
CA GLY A 276 -3.73 -13.82 -4.51
C GLY A 276 -3.69 -14.98 -3.51
N ALA A 277 -2.63 -15.76 -3.60
CA ALA A 277 -2.40 -16.93 -2.77
C ALA A 277 -1.88 -16.57 -1.38
N GLY A 278 -1.74 -17.56 -0.52
CA GLY A 278 -1.20 -17.47 0.83
C GLY A 278 -2.26 -17.59 1.91
N PRO A 279 -1.81 -17.74 3.16
CA PRO A 279 -2.68 -18.00 4.30
C PRO A 279 -3.60 -16.82 4.60
N PHE A 280 -4.82 -17.16 5.00
CA PHE A 280 -5.84 -16.21 5.41
C PHE A 280 -6.75 -16.88 6.47
N PRO A 281 -6.36 -16.86 7.75
CA PRO A 281 -7.02 -17.65 8.78
C PRO A 281 -8.52 -17.40 8.94
N THR A 282 -8.96 -16.15 8.72
CA THR A 282 -10.37 -15.75 8.88
C THR A 282 -11.17 -15.79 7.58
N GLU A 283 -10.65 -16.38 6.49
CA GLU A 283 -11.32 -16.44 5.20
C GLU A 283 -12.68 -17.16 5.30
N LEU A 284 -13.68 -16.61 4.60
CA LEU A 284 -15.04 -17.13 4.54
C LEU A 284 -15.34 -17.67 3.14
N PHE A 285 -15.81 -18.91 3.08
CA PHE A 285 -16.15 -19.60 1.85
C PHE A 285 -17.68 -19.74 1.66
N ASP A 286 -18.46 -19.15 2.55
CA ASP A 286 -19.92 -19.20 2.61
C ASP A 286 -20.58 -17.92 2.05
N GLU A 287 -21.92 -17.87 2.15
CA GLU A 287 -22.71 -16.69 1.73
C GLU A 287 -22.34 -15.42 2.50
N THR A 288 -21.79 -15.55 3.70
CA THR A 288 -21.30 -14.40 4.49
C THR A 288 -20.10 -13.75 3.80
N GLY A 289 -19.13 -14.55 3.37
CA GLY A 289 -17.96 -14.05 2.62
C GLY A 289 -18.35 -13.40 1.29
N LYS A 290 -19.32 -13.98 0.58
CA LYS A 290 -19.88 -13.39 -0.63
C LYS A 290 -20.60 -12.08 -0.34
N LYS A 291 -21.44 -12.01 0.69
CA LYS A 291 -22.14 -10.78 1.09
C LYS A 291 -21.16 -9.65 1.43
N ILE A 292 -20.08 -9.92 2.17
CA ILE A 292 -19.03 -8.94 2.47
C ILE A 292 -18.37 -8.45 1.16
N ARG A 293 -18.04 -9.36 0.23
CA ARG A 293 -17.44 -9.02 -1.06
C ARG A 293 -18.33 -8.11 -1.88
N ASP A 294 -19.61 -8.46 -2.01
CA ASP A 294 -20.56 -7.73 -2.85
C ASP A 294 -20.85 -6.34 -2.27
N LEU A 295 -21.16 -6.24 -0.97
CA LEU A 295 -21.40 -4.97 -0.28
C LEU A 295 -20.14 -4.08 -0.24
N GLY A 296 -18.98 -4.70 -0.02
CA GLY A 296 -17.70 -4.00 0.02
C GLY A 296 -17.13 -3.66 -1.36
N HIS A 297 -17.75 -4.11 -2.46
CA HIS A 297 -17.20 -3.99 -3.81
C HIS A 297 -15.75 -4.49 -3.89
N GLU A 298 -15.50 -5.66 -3.26
CA GLU A 298 -14.16 -6.21 -3.12
C GLU A 298 -13.72 -6.95 -4.39
N TYR A 299 -13.49 -6.16 -5.44
CA TYR A 299 -12.99 -6.57 -6.74
C TYR A 299 -11.77 -5.76 -7.12
N GLY A 300 -10.82 -6.36 -7.81
CA GLY A 300 -9.59 -5.69 -8.25
C GLY A 300 -9.90 -4.53 -9.21
N ALA A 301 -9.45 -3.33 -8.91
CA ALA A 301 -9.74 -2.12 -9.70
C ALA A 301 -9.26 -2.20 -11.16
N VAL A 302 -8.25 -3.03 -11.45
CA VAL A 302 -7.66 -3.17 -12.80
C VAL A 302 -8.11 -4.46 -13.49
N THR A 303 -8.23 -5.55 -12.73
CA THR A 303 -8.48 -6.89 -13.30
C THR A 303 -9.90 -7.40 -13.05
N GLY A 304 -10.70 -6.71 -12.23
CA GLY A 304 -12.01 -7.19 -11.80
C GLY A 304 -11.97 -8.48 -10.95
N ARG A 305 -10.77 -8.98 -10.59
CA ARG A 305 -10.63 -10.24 -9.84
C ARG A 305 -11.26 -10.11 -8.46
N GLU A 306 -12.06 -11.09 -8.07
CA GLU A 306 -12.63 -11.19 -6.73
C GLU A 306 -11.54 -11.23 -5.66
N ARG A 307 -11.72 -10.43 -4.60
CA ARG A 307 -10.91 -10.53 -3.39
C ARG A 307 -11.48 -11.60 -2.47
N ARG A 308 -10.60 -12.34 -1.82
CA ARG A 308 -10.93 -13.23 -0.71
C ARG A 308 -11.35 -12.35 0.46
N CYS A 309 -12.45 -12.70 1.16
CA CYS A 309 -13.00 -11.92 2.25
C CYS A 309 -13.11 -12.76 3.51
N GLY A 310 -12.95 -12.15 4.67
CA GLY A 310 -13.02 -12.80 5.96
C GLY A 310 -13.36 -11.84 7.09
N TRP A 311 -13.70 -12.37 8.27
CA TRP A 311 -13.92 -11.57 9.47
C TRP A 311 -12.63 -10.85 9.90
N ILE A 312 -12.78 -9.77 10.67
CA ILE A 312 -11.64 -9.03 11.23
C ILE A 312 -10.77 -9.96 12.08
N ASP A 313 -9.45 -9.83 11.95
CA ASP A 313 -8.45 -10.67 12.61
C ASP A 313 -7.62 -9.82 13.59
N LEU A 314 -7.94 -9.95 14.89
CA LEU A 314 -7.29 -9.17 15.93
C LEU A 314 -5.91 -9.73 16.30
N VAL A 315 -5.64 -11.02 16.03
CA VAL A 315 -4.31 -11.60 16.23
C VAL A 315 -3.33 -10.96 15.26
N GLN A 316 -3.72 -10.93 14.01
CA GLN A 316 -2.94 -10.28 12.94
C GLN A 316 -2.78 -8.77 13.17
N LEU A 317 -3.86 -8.07 13.59
CA LEU A 317 -3.81 -6.62 13.84
C LEU A 317 -2.91 -6.27 15.03
N ARG A 318 -2.95 -7.01 16.14
CA ARG A 318 -2.03 -6.81 17.28
C ARG A 318 -0.57 -6.94 16.83
N TYR A 319 -0.28 -7.95 16.02
CA TYR A 319 1.05 -8.14 15.45
C TYR A 319 1.48 -6.93 14.60
N SER A 320 0.62 -6.47 13.69
CA SER A 320 0.92 -5.32 12.84
C SER A 320 1.12 -4.04 13.66
N ILE A 321 0.25 -3.79 14.65
CA ILE A 321 0.36 -2.64 15.56
C ILE A 321 1.73 -2.64 16.27
N MET A 322 2.14 -3.81 16.77
CA MET A 322 3.43 -3.98 17.46
C MET A 322 4.62 -3.71 16.53
N VAL A 323 4.62 -4.32 15.33
CA VAL A 323 5.73 -4.20 14.37
C VAL A 323 5.88 -2.77 13.83
N ASP A 324 4.75 -2.11 13.59
CA ASP A 324 4.70 -0.76 13.04
C ASP A 324 4.85 0.34 14.09
N GLY A 325 4.62 0.04 15.37
CA GLY A 325 4.55 1.04 16.43
C GLY A 325 3.38 2.01 16.24
N VAL A 326 2.21 1.48 15.88
CA VAL A 326 1.00 2.28 15.60
C VAL A 326 0.59 3.09 16.80
N THR A 327 0.36 4.39 16.59
CA THR A 327 -0.09 5.33 17.64
C THR A 327 -1.59 5.60 17.58
N GLU A 328 -2.21 5.43 16.41
CA GLU A 328 -3.63 5.65 16.19
C GLU A 328 -4.15 4.78 15.04
N LEU A 329 -5.32 4.19 15.22
CA LEU A 329 -5.99 3.37 14.22
C LEU A 329 -7.00 4.18 13.41
N ILE A 330 -7.15 3.78 12.14
CA ILE A 330 -8.16 4.29 11.22
C ILE A 330 -8.95 3.10 10.70
N MET A 331 -10.25 3.08 11.00
CA MET A 331 -11.15 2.01 10.57
C MET A 331 -11.87 2.40 9.27
N MET A 332 -11.73 1.55 8.26
CA MET A 332 -12.34 1.72 6.96
C MET A 332 -13.50 0.75 6.73
N LYS A 333 -14.47 1.17 5.91
CA LYS A 333 -15.53 0.30 5.41
C LYS A 333 -16.41 -0.33 6.50
N SER A 334 -16.68 0.40 7.58
CA SER A 334 -17.61 -0.06 8.61
C SER A 334 -19.04 -0.20 8.09
N ASP A 335 -19.45 0.62 7.12
CA ASP A 335 -20.71 0.60 6.40
C ASP A 335 -21.03 -0.76 5.76
N VAL A 336 -20.02 -1.50 5.34
CA VAL A 336 -20.19 -2.85 4.74
C VAL A 336 -20.86 -3.82 5.73
N LEU A 337 -20.68 -3.60 7.02
CA LEU A 337 -21.24 -4.45 8.08
C LEU A 337 -22.59 -3.97 8.61
N ASP A 338 -23.13 -2.86 8.12
CA ASP A 338 -24.38 -2.24 8.62
C ASP A 338 -25.58 -3.18 8.64
N GLY A 339 -25.65 -4.13 7.69
CA GLY A 339 -26.79 -5.03 7.54
C GLY A 339 -26.63 -6.43 8.15
N PHE A 340 -25.59 -6.64 9.00
CA PHE A 340 -25.37 -7.94 9.64
C PHE A 340 -26.05 -8.03 11.00
N ASP A 341 -26.59 -9.23 11.32
CA ASP A 341 -27.17 -9.53 12.64
C ASP A 341 -26.09 -9.74 13.70
N THR A 342 -25.06 -10.48 13.30
CA THR A 342 -23.91 -10.85 14.13
C THR A 342 -22.63 -10.58 13.37
N ILE A 343 -21.66 -10.00 14.06
CA ILE A 343 -20.32 -9.73 13.56
C ILE A 343 -19.36 -10.58 14.38
N LYS A 344 -18.38 -11.19 13.70
CA LYS A 344 -17.36 -11.98 14.38
C LYS A 344 -16.01 -11.31 14.31
N ALA A 345 -15.25 -11.38 15.41
CA ALA A 345 -13.86 -10.95 15.47
C ALA A 345 -12.99 -12.13 15.92
N CYS A 346 -11.94 -12.44 15.18
CA CYS A 346 -10.97 -13.45 15.58
C CYS A 346 -10.08 -12.89 16.68
N VAL A 347 -10.18 -13.43 17.90
CA VAL A 347 -9.48 -12.94 19.10
C VAL A 347 -8.24 -13.75 19.43
N ALA A 348 -8.15 -15.01 18.95
CA ALA A 348 -7.04 -15.92 19.15
C ALA A 348 -6.98 -16.94 18.01
N TYR A 349 -5.85 -17.64 17.90
CA TYR A 349 -5.71 -18.82 17.06
C TYR A 349 -5.54 -20.08 17.90
N LYS A 350 -6.18 -21.18 17.47
CA LYS A 350 -5.88 -22.50 17.96
C LYS A 350 -4.88 -23.16 17.01
N LEU A 351 -3.73 -23.53 17.54
CA LEU A 351 -2.66 -24.18 16.80
C LEU A 351 -2.93 -25.68 16.59
N PRO A 352 -2.22 -26.36 15.67
CA PRO A 352 -2.39 -27.80 15.41
C PRO A 352 -2.18 -28.71 16.63
N ASP A 353 -1.39 -28.27 17.60
CA ASP A 353 -1.17 -28.99 18.87
C ASP A 353 -2.28 -28.75 19.91
N GLY A 354 -3.31 -27.96 19.58
CA GLY A 354 -4.40 -27.58 20.45
C GLY A 354 -4.15 -26.35 21.33
N THR A 355 -2.95 -25.78 21.32
CA THR A 355 -2.63 -24.57 22.06
C THR A 355 -3.41 -23.37 21.48
N VAL A 356 -3.97 -22.55 22.36
CA VAL A 356 -4.62 -21.29 21.97
C VAL A 356 -3.65 -20.12 22.23
N THR A 357 -3.39 -19.33 21.19
CA THR A 357 -2.48 -18.18 21.27
C THR A 357 -3.15 -16.90 20.78
N ARG A 358 -2.72 -15.78 21.36
CA ARG A 358 -3.05 -14.43 20.89
C ARG A 358 -1.89 -13.80 20.10
N ASP A 359 -0.73 -14.44 20.10
CA ASP A 359 0.43 -14.02 19.34
C ASP A 359 0.35 -14.59 17.91
N PHE A 360 0.80 -13.81 16.95
CA PHE A 360 0.85 -14.23 15.55
C PHE A 360 1.96 -15.26 15.35
N PRO A 361 1.64 -16.52 15.01
CA PRO A 361 2.63 -17.58 14.92
C PRO A 361 3.43 -17.51 13.61
N TYR A 362 4.60 -18.13 13.59
CA TYR A 362 5.41 -18.26 12.38
C TYR A 362 4.68 -19.06 11.27
N GLU A 363 4.07 -20.18 11.65
CA GLU A 363 3.27 -21.04 10.75
C GLU A 363 1.79 -20.71 10.92
N ILE A 364 1.17 -20.14 9.89
CA ILE A 364 -0.24 -19.71 9.94
C ILE A 364 -1.17 -20.46 8.97
N ASP A 365 -0.64 -21.44 8.21
CA ASP A 365 -1.43 -22.16 7.21
C ASP A 365 -2.48 -23.10 7.83
N ASN A 366 -2.26 -23.59 9.05
CA ASN A 366 -3.06 -24.61 9.70
C ASN A 366 -3.63 -24.16 11.07
N VAL A 367 -3.80 -22.86 11.26
CA VAL A 367 -4.42 -22.34 12.49
C VAL A 367 -5.95 -22.30 12.34
N GLU A 368 -6.66 -22.54 13.43
CA GLU A 368 -8.12 -22.37 13.51
C GLU A 368 -8.44 -21.03 14.22
N PRO A 369 -9.20 -20.11 13.60
CA PRO A 369 -9.58 -18.87 14.24
C PRO A 369 -10.59 -19.10 15.38
N VAL A 370 -10.32 -18.49 16.55
CA VAL A 370 -11.22 -18.46 17.68
C VAL A 370 -11.98 -17.14 17.64
N TYR A 371 -13.29 -17.22 17.46
CA TYR A 371 -14.13 -16.04 17.30
C TYR A 371 -14.85 -15.61 18.58
N LYS A 372 -14.95 -14.29 18.77
CA LYS A 372 -15.95 -13.65 19.60
C LYS A 372 -17.06 -13.11 18.70
N GLU A 373 -18.30 -13.40 19.08
CA GLU A 373 -19.49 -12.89 18.42
C GLU A 373 -19.97 -11.60 19.09
N LEU A 374 -20.33 -10.62 18.29
CA LEU A 374 -20.82 -9.31 18.69
C LEU A 374 -22.12 -9.00 17.96
N PRO A 375 -23.07 -8.30 18.58
CA PRO A 375 -24.28 -7.88 17.90
C PRO A 375 -23.97 -6.90 16.79
N GLY A 376 -24.62 -7.08 15.62
CA GLY A 376 -24.59 -6.08 14.56
C GLY A 376 -25.45 -4.88 14.91
N TRP A 377 -25.17 -3.75 14.26
CA TRP A 377 -25.89 -2.49 14.56
C TRP A 377 -27.09 -2.21 13.67
N LYS A 378 -27.24 -2.89 12.53
CA LYS A 378 -28.38 -2.78 11.60
C LYS A 378 -28.84 -1.34 11.31
N THR A 379 -27.91 -0.47 11.10
CA THR A 379 -28.17 0.96 10.91
C THR A 379 -27.29 1.49 9.78
N ASP A 380 -27.91 2.09 8.77
CA ASP A 380 -27.19 2.83 7.74
C ASP A 380 -26.58 4.09 8.37
N MET A 381 -25.25 4.11 8.47
CA MET A 381 -24.49 5.20 9.08
C MET A 381 -23.98 6.22 8.06
N THR A 382 -24.22 6.04 6.77
CA THR A 382 -23.62 6.85 5.69
C THR A 382 -23.92 8.34 5.76
N LYS A 383 -24.94 8.74 6.53
CA LYS A 383 -25.35 10.13 6.74
C LYS A 383 -24.93 10.73 8.08
N PHE A 384 -24.20 9.96 8.91
CA PHE A 384 -23.74 10.45 10.21
C PHE A 384 -22.58 11.44 10.03
N THR A 385 -22.52 12.41 10.93
CA THR A 385 -21.52 13.49 10.91
C THR A 385 -20.70 13.56 12.20
N SER A 386 -21.08 12.77 13.22
CA SER A 386 -20.46 12.76 14.54
C SER A 386 -20.59 11.38 15.18
N GLU A 387 -19.62 11.00 16.03
CA GLU A 387 -19.64 9.76 16.81
C GLU A 387 -20.81 9.68 17.82
N ASP A 388 -21.38 10.83 18.23
CA ASP A 388 -22.55 10.87 19.12
C ASP A 388 -23.80 10.25 18.49
N GLN A 389 -23.83 10.09 17.17
CA GLN A 389 -24.92 9.46 16.42
C GLN A 389 -24.79 7.95 16.32
N PHE A 390 -23.66 7.38 16.76
CA PHE A 390 -23.42 5.96 16.62
C PHE A 390 -24.42 5.11 17.40
N PRO A 391 -25.00 4.07 16.78
CA PRO A 391 -25.80 3.09 17.49
C PRO A 391 -24.97 2.47 18.61
N LYS A 392 -25.63 2.16 19.75
CA LYS A 392 -24.93 1.55 20.90
C LYS A 392 -24.12 0.32 20.50
N ALA A 393 -24.67 -0.56 19.67
CA ALA A 393 -23.96 -1.77 19.24
C ALA A 393 -22.66 -1.45 18.45
N PHE A 394 -22.66 -0.39 17.65
CA PHE A 394 -21.44 0.05 16.94
C PHE A 394 -20.44 0.72 17.89
N ALA A 395 -20.89 1.56 18.81
CA ALA A 395 -20.04 2.14 19.83
C ALA A 395 -19.38 1.06 20.73
N ASP A 396 -20.17 0.06 21.13
CA ASP A 396 -19.66 -1.10 21.90
C ASP A 396 -18.66 -1.92 21.07
N TYR A 397 -18.88 -2.08 19.75
CA TYR A 397 -17.93 -2.74 18.83
C TYR A 397 -16.60 -1.98 18.75
N ILE A 398 -16.63 -0.66 18.54
CA ILE A 398 -15.43 0.18 18.53
C ILE A 398 -14.68 0.03 19.86
N LYS A 399 -15.38 0.18 20.98
CA LYS A 399 -14.76 0.03 22.31
C LYS A 399 -14.11 -1.34 22.48
N PHE A 400 -14.79 -2.40 22.07
CA PHE A 400 -14.24 -3.76 22.10
C PHE A 400 -12.94 -3.87 21.28
N LEU A 401 -12.91 -3.30 20.07
CA LEU A 401 -11.69 -3.32 19.23
C LEU A 401 -10.56 -2.53 19.90
N GLU A 402 -10.85 -1.34 20.45
CA GLU A 402 -9.85 -0.52 21.14
C GLU A 402 -9.29 -1.24 22.39
N ASP A 403 -10.14 -1.90 23.18
CA ASP A 403 -9.75 -2.67 24.35
C ASP A 403 -8.88 -3.91 23.96
N GLU A 404 -9.19 -4.60 22.86
CA GLU A 404 -8.45 -5.77 22.37
C GLU A 404 -7.11 -5.40 21.68
N LEU A 405 -7.06 -4.25 21.02
CA LEU A 405 -5.90 -3.78 20.27
C LEU A 405 -5.04 -2.79 21.06
N GLU A 406 -5.48 -2.39 22.25
CA GLU A 406 -4.81 -1.41 23.12
C GLU A 406 -4.43 -0.10 22.40
N THR A 407 -5.21 0.25 21.36
CA THR A 407 -4.92 1.40 20.51
C THR A 407 -6.23 2.07 20.08
N ARG A 408 -6.26 3.40 20.19
CA ARG A 408 -7.44 4.20 19.87
C ARG A 408 -7.74 4.18 18.37
N ILE A 409 -9.01 4.09 18.01
CA ILE A 409 -9.53 4.31 16.66
C ILE A 409 -9.96 5.78 16.55
N GLY A 410 -9.11 6.63 15.99
CA GLY A 410 -9.36 8.07 15.90
C GLY A 410 -10.18 8.50 14.69
N ILE A 411 -10.17 7.71 13.61
CA ILE A 411 -10.90 8.02 12.37
C ILE A 411 -11.69 6.78 11.93
N ILE A 412 -12.94 7.01 11.53
CA ILE A 412 -13.83 5.95 11.05
C ILE A 412 -14.46 6.36 9.71
N SER A 413 -14.27 5.54 8.69
CA SER A 413 -14.95 5.67 7.41
C SER A 413 -16.26 4.89 7.43
N ILE A 414 -17.36 5.59 7.18
CA ILE A 414 -18.73 5.08 7.19
C ILE A 414 -19.38 5.08 5.80
N GLY A 415 -18.58 5.13 4.75
CA GLY A 415 -19.01 5.09 3.35
C GLY A 415 -17.88 5.39 2.39
N PRO A 416 -18.10 5.34 1.07
CA PRO A 416 -17.05 5.49 0.05
C PRO A 416 -16.56 6.94 -0.12
N ASP A 417 -17.42 7.94 0.08
CA ASP A 417 -17.11 9.34 -0.17
C ASP A 417 -16.17 9.93 0.89
N ARG A 418 -15.40 10.96 0.51
CA ARG A 418 -14.52 11.72 1.40
C ARG A 418 -15.24 12.21 2.65
N ASP A 419 -16.44 12.79 2.47
CA ASP A 419 -17.22 13.39 3.55
C ASP A 419 -17.81 12.35 4.51
N GLN A 420 -17.88 11.08 4.11
CA GLN A 420 -18.29 9.96 4.93
C GLN A 420 -17.13 9.44 5.82
N THR A 421 -16.51 10.38 6.53
CA THR A 421 -15.38 10.11 7.42
C THR A 421 -15.56 10.87 8.73
N ILE A 422 -15.63 10.16 9.84
CA ILE A 422 -15.80 10.74 11.17
C ILE A 422 -14.45 10.75 11.89
N VAL A 423 -14.01 11.93 12.28
CA VAL A 423 -12.86 12.12 13.17
C VAL A 423 -13.39 12.18 14.60
N ARG A 424 -13.01 11.23 15.42
CA ARG A 424 -13.43 11.11 16.83
C ARG A 424 -12.65 12.08 17.71
N LYS A 425 -13.32 12.59 18.75
CA LYS A 425 -12.74 13.54 19.71
C LYS A 425 -11.94 12.87 20.84
#